data_d5284191527087b5da86230eb0a5b36d
#
_entry.id   d5284191527087b5da86230eb0a5b36d
#
_cell.length_a   1.000
_cell.length_b   1.000
_cell.length_c   1.000
_cell.angle_alpha   90.00
_cell.angle_beta   90.00
_cell.angle_gamma   90.00
#
_symmetry.space_group_name_H-M   'P 1'
#
loop_
_entity.id
_entity.type
_entity.pdbx_description
1 polymer ?
#
loop_
_entity_poly.entity_id
_entity_poly.type
_entity_poly.pdbx_seq_one_letter_code
_entity_poly.pdbx_strand_id
1 'polypeptide(L)'
;MRTLATALAIACLALPAAHGASIFGGTDRFDLDRTDIRTYVAKASAAEGIAPDDLYHLLAKAAPQPKIIEAMQRPAEKVTPWWEYRRLFLTPQRIREGVAFWQQHRELLDRVAAERGVAPEYIVAILGVETFYGRITGRFRVLDALATLAFDYPPRAEFFGRELTSFLLLSREEAVDPFAALGSYAGAMGAPQFMPS
;
A
#
# COMPACT_ATOMS: atom_id res chain seq x y z
N MET A 1 -54.45 30.97 46.22
CA MET A 1 -54.55 30.00 45.12
C MET A 1 -53.15 29.56 44.79
N ARG A 2 -52.81 28.34 45.18
CA ARG A 2 -51.44 27.74 45.03
C ARG A 2 -51.44 26.91 43.78
N THR A 3 -50.62 27.27 42.80
CA THR A 3 -50.32 26.44 41.62
C THR A 3 -49.11 25.58 41.89
N LEU A 4 -49.32 24.25 41.90
CA LEU A 4 -48.27 23.24 41.94
C LEU A 4 -47.61 23.15 40.56
N ALA A 5 -46.30 23.34 40.53
CA ALA A 5 -45.49 23.00 39.36
C ALA A 5 -44.93 21.59 39.52
N THR A 6 -45.40 20.68 38.69
CA THR A 6 -44.94 19.28 38.65
C THR A 6 -43.66 19.22 37.79
N ALA A 7 -42.54 18.93 38.43
CA ALA A 7 -41.27 18.70 37.75
C ALA A 7 -41.25 17.27 37.17
N LEU A 8 -41.15 17.15 35.86
CA LEU A 8 -41.01 15.89 35.14
C LEU A 8 -39.49 15.56 35.03
N ALA A 9 -39.06 14.59 35.82
CA ALA A 9 -37.70 14.07 35.77
C ALA A 9 -37.57 13.12 34.58
N ILE A 10 -36.82 13.52 33.56
CA ILE A 10 -36.44 12.66 32.43
C ILE A 10 -35.21 11.83 32.85
N ALA A 11 -35.44 10.54 33.12
CA ALA A 11 -34.36 9.58 33.36
C ALA A 11 -33.71 9.23 32.01
N CYS A 12 -32.51 9.74 31.77
CA CYS A 12 -31.67 9.27 30.67
C CYS A 12 -31.17 7.85 30.99
N LEU A 13 -31.80 6.84 30.37
CA LEU A 13 -31.25 5.49 30.31
C LEU A 13 -30.05 5.51 29.34
N ALA A 14 -28.85 5.44 29.91
CA ALA A 14 -27.64 5.16 29.15
C ALA A 14 -27.69 3.70 28.65
N LEU A 15 -27.92 3.52 27.35
CA LEU A 15 -27.74 2.24 26.68
C LEU A 15 -26.23 1.92 26.63
N PRO A 16 -25.80 0.70 27.04
CA PRO A 16 -24.41 0.30 26.84
C PRO A 16 -24.12 0.24 25.34
N ALA A 17 -23.06 0.91 24.93
CA ALA A 17 -22.52 0.79 23.57
C ALA A 17 -22.18 -0.69 23.34
N ALA A 18 -22.97 -1.36 22.52
CA ALA A 18 -22.66 -2.68 22.03
C ALA A 18 -21.38 -2.56 21.20
N HIS A 19 -20.26 -3.01 21.75
CA HIS A 19 -19.08 -3.31 20.98
C HIS A 19 -19.46 -4.42 19.99
N GLY A 20 -19.66 -4.06 18.73
CA GLY A 20 -19.88 -5.00 17.66
C GLY A 20 -18.64 -5.91 17.58
N ALA A 21 -18.75 -7.11 18.15
CA ALA A 21 -17.77 -8.15 17.92
C ALA A 21 -17.73 -8.40 16.41
N SER A 22 -16.57 -8.14 15.78
CA SER A 22 -16.30 -8.50 14.41
C SER A 22 -16.50 -10.01 14.25
N ILE A 23 -17.50 -10.39 13.45
CA ILE A 23 -17.85 -11.81 13.18
C ILE A 23 -16.80 -12.48 12.27
N PHE A 24 -15.78 -11.75 11.85
CA PHE A 24 -14.58 -12.28 11.21
C PHE A 24 -13.45 -12.23 12.23
N GLY A 25 -13.14 -13.39 12.82
CA GLY A 25 -12.03 -13.57 13.76
C GLY A 25 -10.66 -13.38 13.13
N GLY A 26 -10.42 -12.21 12.53
CA GLY A 26 -9.10 -11.76 12.11
C GLY A 26 -8.55 -10.92 13.26
N THR A 27 -7.43 -11.31 13.82
CA THR A 27 -6.66 -10.46 14.73
C THR A 27 -6.27 -9.20 13.96
N ASP A 28 -6.55 -8.03 14.52
CA ASP A 28 -6.16 -6.74 13.91
C ASP A 28 -4.63 -6.57 13.77
N ARG A 29 -3.86 -7.57 14.20
CA ARG A 29 -2.39 -7.59 14.22
C ARG A 29 -1.84 -8.98 13.94
N PHE A 30 -0.60 -9.03 13.47
CA PHE A 30 0.14 -10.29 13.34
C PHE A 30 0.48 -10.87 14.72
N ASP A 31 0.36 -12.19 14.85
CA ASP A 31 0.94 -12.94 15.96
C ASP A 31 2.47 -13.03 15.72
N LEU A 32 3.23 -12.23 16.46
CA LEU A 32 4.68 -12.14 16.30
C LEU A 32 5.42 -13.39 16.78
N ASP A 33 4.74 -14.30 17.51
CA ASP A 33 5.29 -15.57 17.94
C ASP A 33 5.27 -16.65 16.85
N ARG A 34 4.66 -16.39 15.73
CA ARG A 34 4.68 -17.27 14.55
C ARG A 34 6.10 -17.60 14.12
N THR A 35 6.34 -18.86 13.80
CA THR A 35 7.66 -19.37 13.41
C THR A 35 8.21 -18.70 12.15
N ASP A 36 7.34 -18.43 11.16
CA ASP A 36 7.70 -17.77 9.91
C ASP A 36 8.13 -16.31 10.14
N ILE A 37 7.45 -15.57 11.02
CA ILE A 37 7.81 -14.19 11.41
C ILE A 37 9.14 -14.18 12.14
N ARG A 38 9.34 -15.05 13.13
CA ARG A 38 10.64 -15.16 13.84
C ARG A 38 11.77 -15.51 12.89
N THR A 39 11.52 -16.42 11.95
CA THR A 39 12.50 -16.80 10.93
C THR A 39 12.85 -15.63 10.02
N TYR A 40 11.83 -14.87 9.59
CA TYR A 40 12.04 -13.66 8.81
C TYR A 40 12.88 -12.63 9.56
N VAL A 41 12.54 -12.32 10.82
CA VAL A 41 13.27 -11.36 11.65
C VAL A 41 14.74 -11.79 11.80
N ALA A 42 15.00 -13.06 12.11
CA ALA A 42 16.35 -13.56 12.25
C ALA A 42 17.17 -13.43 10.95
N LYS A 43 16.57 -13.76 9.80
CA LYS A 43 17.23 -13.66 8.48
C LYS A 43 17.49 -12.21 8.09
N ALA A 44 16.47 -11.31 8.19
CA ALA A 44 16.60 -9.91 7.83
C ALA A 44 17.63 -9.20 8.74
N SER A 45 17.62 -9.48 10.03
CA SER A 45 18.60 -8.94 10.97
C SER A 45 20.03 -9.38 10.62
N ALA A 46 20.23 -10.66 10.33
CA ALA A 46 21.55 -11.20 10.01
C ALA A 46 22.08 -10.68 8.66
N ALA A 47 21.20 -10.49 7.67
CA ALA A 47 21.58 -10.05 6.32
C ALA A 47 21.85 -8.53 6.26
N GLU A 48 21.02 -7.73 6.92
CA GLU A 48 20.99 -6.27 6.75
C GLU A 48 21.41 -5.48 8.00
N GLY A 49 21.78 -6.18 9.07
CA GLY A 49 22.20 -5.53 10.31
C GLY A 49 21.12 -4.72 11.01
N ILE A 50 19.85 -4.99 10.73
CA ILE A 50 18.71 -4.35 11.40
C ILE A 50 18.51 -5.00 12.76
N ALA A 51 18.40 -4.21 13.84
CA ALA A 51 18.15 -4.78 15.15
C ALA A 51 16.83 -5.59 15.17
N PRO A 52 16.80 -6.81 15.74
CA PRO A 52 15.58 -7.60 15.83
C PRO A 52 14.41 -6.84 16.47
N ASP A 53 14.68 -6.07 17.52
CA ASP A 53 13.66 -5.29 18.22
C ASP A 53 13.01 -4.23 17.32
N ASP A 54 13.77 -3.61 16.41
CA ASP A 54 13.25 -2.65 15.43
C ASP A 54 12.30 -3.35 14.45
N LEU A 55 12.66 -4.55 13.97
CA LEU A 55 11.83 -5.36 13.09
C LEU A 55 10.51 -5.76 13.80
N TYR A 56 10.61 -6.24 15.04
CA TYR A 56 9.41 -6.57 15.83
C TYR A 56 8.55 -5.34 16.10
N HIS A 57 9.15 -4.19 16.39
CA HIS A 57 8.40 -2.94 16.58
C HIS A 57 7.63 -2.52 15.33
N LEU A 58 8.24 -2.65 14.15
CA LEU A 58 7.59 -2.36 12.87
C LEU A 58 6.45 -3.35 12.58
N LEU A 59 6.71 -4.65 12.75
CA LEU A 59 5.72 -5.70 12.51
C LEU A 59 4.55 -5.65 13.51
N ALA A 60 4.78 -5.23 14.74
CA ALA A 60 3.73 -5.01 15.75
C ALA A 60 2.71 -3.93 15.33
N LYS A 61 3.11 -3.02 14.44
CA LYS A 61 2.25 -1.95 13.90
C LYS A 61 1.68 -2.27 12.52
N ALA A 62 2.11 -3.37 11.91
CA ALA A 62 1.51 -3.87 10.68
C ALA A 62 0.19 -4.58 10.98
N ALA A 63 -0.75 -4.46 10.05
CA ALA A 63 -2.07 -5.08 10.13
C ALA A 63 -2.29 -6.03 8.94
N PRO A 64 -2.69 -7.29 9.19
CA PRO A 64 -3.07 -8.21 8.14
C PRO A 64 -4.21 -7.65 7.28
N GLN A 65 -4.12 -7.81 5.97
CA GLN A 65 -5.08 -7.29 4.99
C GLN A 65 -5.70 -8.45 4.18
N PRO A 66 -6.77 -9.11 4.66
CA PRO A 66 -7.39 -10.25 3.96
C PRO A 66 -7.80 -9.92 2.53
N LYS A 67 -8.23 -8.69 2.27
CA LYS A 67 -8.60 -8.22 0.91
C LYS A 67 -7.43 -8.26 -0.08
N ILE A 68 -6.20 -8.20 0.40
CA ILE A 68 -4.99 -8.36 -0.43
C ILE A 68 -4.88 -9.80 -0.88
N ILE A 69 -5.07 -10.76 0.03
CA ILE A 69 -5.04 -12.18 -0.31
C ILE A 69 -6.14 -12.52 -1.32
N GLU A 70 -7.37 -12.01 -1.10
CA GLU A 70 -8.46 -12.17 -2.06
C GLU A 70 -8.10 -11.60 -3.44
N ALA A 71 -7.45 -10.43 -3.49
CA ALA A 71 -7.03 -9.82 -4.74
C ALA A 71 -5.96 -10.65 -5.47
N MET A 72 -4.99 -11.21 -4.72
CA MET A 72 -3.94 -12.06 -5.26
C MET A 72 -4.46 -13.42 -5.78
N GLN A 73 -5.56 -13.92 -5.22
CA GLN A 73 -6.16 -15.18 -5.60
C GLN A 73 -7.19 -15.06 -6.73
N ARG A 74 -7.54 -13.84 -7.14
CA ARG A 74 -8.45 -13.65 -8.28
C ARG A 74 -7.83 -14.25 -9.54
N PRO A 75 -8.62 -15.00 -10.32
CA PRO A 75 -8.17 -15.47 -11.63
C PRO A 75 -7.69 -14.30 -12.47
N ALA A 76 -6.67 -14.54 -13.28
CA ALA A 76 -6.24 -13.55 -14.28
C ALA A 76 -7.47 -13.06 -15.07
N GLU A 77 -7.57 -11.75 -15.24
CA GLU A 77 -8.71 -11.14 -15.94
C GLU A 77 -8.87 -11.79 -17.33
N LYS A 78 -10.12 -11.82 -17.78
CA LYS A 78 -10.47 -12.27 -19.13
C LYS A 78 -9.53 -11.60 -20.14
N VAL A 79 -8.95 -12.40 -21.04
CA VAL A 79 -8.10 -11.90 -22.12
C VAL A 79 -8.89 -10.88 -22.92
N THR A 80 -8.54 -9.61 -22.76
CA THR A 80 -9.14 -8.50 -23.51
C THR A 80 -8.29 -8.23 -24.73
N PRO A 81 -8.87 -8.20 -25.95
CA PRO A 81 -8.12 -7.88 -27.17
C PRO A 81 -7.45 -6.51 -27.05
N TRP A 82 -6.25 -6.36 -27.64
CA TRP A 82 -5.48 -5.12 -27.56
C TRP A 82 -6.26 -3.86 -27.97
N TRP A 83 -7.07 -3.94 -29.03
CA TRP A 83 -7.86 -2.81 -29.53
C TRP A 83 -8.89 -2.30 -28.51
N GLU A 84 -9.38 -3.18 -27.63
CA GLU A 84 -10.29 -2.84 -26.53
C GLU A 84 -9.50 -2.37 -25.32
N TYR A 85 -8.46 -3.12 -24.91
CA TYR A 85 -7.61 -2.83 -23.77
C TYR A 85 -6.97 -1.44 -23.83
N ARG A 86 -6.43 -1.05 -24.99
CA ARG A 86 -5.81 0.27 -25.16
C ARG A 86 -6.74 1.44 -24.89
N ARG A 87 -8.08 1.28 -25.04
CA ARG A 87 -9.06 2.34 -24.80
C ARG A 87 -9.11 2.75 -23.34
N LEU A 88 -8.71 1.88 -22.41
CA LEU A 88 -8.64 2.20 -20.99
C LEU A 88 -7.57 3.28 -20.70
N PHE A 89 -6.54 3.35 -21.54
CA PHE A 89 -5.41 4.24 -21.36
C PHE A 89 -5.37 5.40 -22.35
N LEU A 90 -5.78 5.21 -23.60
CA LEU A 90 -5.74 6.24 -24.62
C LEU A 90 -7.01 7.11 -24.63
N THR A 91 -7.22 7.79 -23.50
CA THR A 91 -8.35 8.73 -23.37
C THR A 91 -7.91 10.16 -23.65
N PRO A 92 -8.79 11.03 -24.21
CA PRO A 92 -8.46 12.44 -24.44
C PRO A 92 -7.96 13.15 -23.17
N GLN A 93 -8.52 12.79 -22.00
CA GLN A 93 -8.09 13.35 -20.72
C GLN A 93 -6.65 12.95 -20.41
N ARG A 94 -6.32 11.64 -20.45
CA ARG A 94 -4.97 11.16 -20.14
C ARG A 94 -3.93 11.75 -21.10
N ILE A 95 -4.28 11.91 -22.37
CA ILE A 95 -3.38 12.53 -23.35
C ILE A 95 -3.10 13.99 -23.00
N ARG A 96 -4.15 14.80 -22.72
CA ARG A 96 -3.96 16.20 -22.34
C ARG A 96 -3.13 16.35 -21.08
N GLU A 97 -3.38 15.52 -20.07
CA GLU A 97 -2.65 15.56 -18.82
C GLU A 97 -1.21 15.08 -18.96
N GLY A 98 -0.95 14.13 -19.86
CA GLY A 98 0.40 13.72 -20.23
C GLY A 98 1.20 14.83 -20.88
N VAL A 99 0.59 15.57 -21.80
CA VAL A 99 1.21 16.76 -22.40
C VAL A 99 1.53 17.81 -21.32
N ALA A 100 0.58 18.08 -20.41
CA ALA A 100 0.80 19.04 -19.33
C ALA A 100 1.92 18.57 -18.38
N PHE A 101 1.91 17.30 -18.01
CA PHE A 101 2.97 16.70 -17.17
C PHE A 101 4.35 16.82 -17.86
N TRP A 102 4.43 16.49 -19.13
CA TRP A 102 5.67 16.65 -19.90
C TRP A 102 6.17 18.09 -19.92
N GLN A 103 5.29 19.04 -20.20
CA GLN A 103 5.64 20.47 -20.20
C GLN A 103 6.14 20.95 -18.83
N GLN A 104 5.46 20.53 -17.76
CA GLN A 104 5.83 20.88 -16.39
C GLN A 104 7.19 20.32 -15.97
N HIS A 105 7.55 19.13 -16.45
CA HIS A 105 8.77 18.41 -16.08
C HIS A 105 9.81 18.36 -17.21
N ARG A 106 9.70 19.23 -18.22
CA ARG A 106 10.52 19.18 -19.43
C ARG A 106 12.00 19.09 -19.13
N GLU A 107 12.54 20.00 -18.35
CA GLU A 107 13.99 20.08 -18.06
C GLU A 107 14.50 18.78 -17.39
N LEU A 108 13.72 18.23 -16.46
CA LEU A 108 14.06 16.96 -15.83
C LEU A 108 14.04 15.80 -16.82
N LEU A 109 13.00 15.73 -17.65
CA LEU A 109 12.83 14.65 -18.63
C LEU A 109 13.93 14.72 -19.70
N ASP A 110 14.26 15.91 -20.20
CA ASP A 110 15.32 16.10 -21.19
C ASP A 110 16.70 15.72 -20.61
N ARG A 111 16.96 16.06 -19.34
CA ARG A 111 18.19 15.66 -18.65
C ARG A 111 18.28 14.15 -18.50
N VAL A 112 17.21 13.49 -18.03
CA VAL A 112 17.17 12.03 -17.88
C VAL A 112 17.33 11.35 -19.23
N ALA A 113 16.71 11.88 -20.27
CA ALA A 113 16.86 11.36 -21.63
C ALA A 113 18.31 11.41 -22.10
N ALA A 114 18.99 12.53 -21.88
CA ALA A 114 20.40 12.71 -22.24
C ALA A 114 21.34 11.78 -21.44
N GLU A 115 21.08 11.61 -20.14
CA GLU A 115 21.91 10.79 -19.23
C GLU A 115 21.68 9.28 -19.39
N ARG A 116 20.44 8.87 -19.67
CA ARG A 116 20.03 7.44 -19.67
C ARG A 116 19.69 6.89 -21.04
N GLY A 117 19.61 7.73 -22.07
CA GLY A 117 19.27 7.31 -23.42
C GLY A 117 17.83 6.86 -23.61
N VAL A 118 16.91 7.25 -22.69
CA VAL A 118 15.49 6.91 -22.74
C VAL A 118 14.70 8.13 -23.17
N ALA A 119 13.98 8.02 -24.29
CA ALA A 119 13.20 9.15 -24.79
C ALA A 119 12.05 9.53 -23.81
N PRO A 120 11.80 10.84 -23.60
CA PRO A 120 10.86 11.35 -22.62
C PRO A 120 9.44 10.80 -22.77
N GLU A 121 9.00 10.53 -24.00
CA GLU A 121 7.67 9.99 -24.28
C GLU A 121 7.42 8.63 -23.62
N TYR A 122 8.44 7.77 -23.50
CA TYR A 122 8.29 6.49 -22.82
C TYR A 122 8.12 6.68 -21.31
N ILE A 123 8.88 7.58 -20.71
CA ILE A 123 8.77 7.89 -19.28
C ILE A 123 7.37 8.43 -18.95
N VAL A 124 6.91 9.41 -19.74
CA VAL A 124 5.59 10.02 -19.57
C VAL A 124 4.47 9.00 -19.79
N ALA A 125 4.61 8.14 -20.84
CA ALA A 125 3.60 7.11 -21.12
C ALA A 125 3.49 6.09 -19.99
N ILE A 126 4.61 5.60 -19.44
CA ILE A 126 4.63 4.67 -18.31
C ILE A 126 3.96 5.31 -17.10
N LEU A 127 4.36 6.52 -16.68
CA LEU A 127 3.74 7.22 -15.57
C LEU A 127 2.24 7.49 -15.79
N GLY A 128 1.86 7.71 -17.04
CA GLY A 128 0.46 7.86 -17.42
C GLY A 128 -0.35 6.57 -17.26
N VAL A 129 0.22 5.43 -17.61
CA VAL A 129 -0.44 4.11 -17.47
C VAL A 129 -0.50 3.69 -16.01
N GLU A 130 0.63 3.73 -15.31
CA GLU A 130 0.77 3.20 -13.96
C GLU A 130 -0.08 3.99 -12.93
N THR A 131 0.05 5.31 -12.91
CA THR A 131 -0.53 6.10 -11.82
C THR A 131 -1.29 7.33 -12.27
N PHE A 132 -1.58 7.46 -13.56
CA PHE A 132 -2.17 8.68 -14.06
C PHE A 132 -1.35 9.92 -13.65
N TYR A 133 -0.04 9.85 -13.93
CA TYR A 133 0.94 10.90 -13.61
C TYR A 133 1.09 11.17 -12.10
N GLY A 134 1.12 10.12 -11.29
CA GLY A 134 1.28 10.20 -9.84
C GLY A 134 0.01 10.48 -9.04
N ARG A 135 -1.17 10.52 -9.67
CA ARG A 135 -2.44 10.80 -8.97
C ARG A 135 -3.05 9.58 -8.28
N ILE A 136 -2.74 8.39 -8.77
CA ILE A 136 -3.32 7.12 -8.29
C ILE A 136 -2.17 6.17 -7.96
N THR A 137 -1.57 6.32 -6.79
CA THR A 137 -0.39 5.54 -6.38
C THR A 137 -0.71 4.35 -5.48
N GLY A 138 -2.01 4.11 -5.22
CA GLY A 138 -2.47 3.06 -4.32
C GLY A 138 -3.04 3.61 -3.02
N ARG A 139 -3.64 2.71 -2.21
CA ARG A 139 -4.33 3.07 -0.97
C ARG A 139 -4.03 2.16 0.21
N PHE A 140 -3.20 1.14 0.00
CA PHE A 140 -2.76 0.26 1.08
C PHE A 140 -1.47 0.80 1.68
N ARG A 141 -1.32 0.70 3.00
CA ARG A 141 0.00 0.92 3.59
C ARG A 141 0.94 -0.15 3.04
N VAL A 142 2.10 0.28 2.52
CA VAL A 142 3.08 -0.64 1.92
C VAL A 142 3.55 -1.68 2.94
N LEU A 143 3.76 -1.25 4.19
CA LEU A 143 4.10 -2.15 5.30
C LEU A 143 3.07 -3.27 5.47
N ASP A 144 1.77 -2.93 5.52
CA ASP A 144 0.70 -3.91 5.68
C ASP A 144 0.62 -4.85 4.50
N ALA A 145 0.73 -4.31 3.27
CA ALA A 145 0.65 -5.09 2.06
C ALA A 145 1.78 -6.12 1.97
N LEU A 146 3.02 -5.67 2.16
CA LEU A 146 4.18 -6.54 2.08
C LEU A 146 4.23 -7.55 3.23
N ALA A 147 3.91 -7.15 4.47
CA ALA A 147 3.82 -8.07 5.60
C ALA A 147 2.73 -9.14 5.40
N THR A 148 1.54 -8.74 4.91
CA THR A 148 0.46 -9.69 4.59
C THR A 148 0.91 -10.71 3.55
N LEU A 149 1.55 -10.25 2.48
CA LEU A 149 1.99 -11.14 1.41
C LEU A 149 3.21 -11.99 1.81
N ALA A 150 4.06 -11.49 2.68
CA ALA A 150 5.20 -12.25 3.21
C ALA A 150 4.77 -13.39 4.14
N PHE A 151 3.73 -13.17 4.95
CA PHE A 151 3.38 -14.12 6.01
C PHE A 151 2.09 -14.90 5.74
N ASP A 152 1.17 -14.39 4.94
CA ASP A 152 -0.13 -15.01 4.72
C ASP A 152 -0.38 -15.39 3.24
N TYR A 153 0.65 -15.25 2.34
CA TYR A 153 0.58 -15.66 0.95
C TYR A 153 1.71 -16.63 0.56
N PRO A 154 1.62 -17.93 0.94
CA PRO A 154 2.69 -18.91 0.75
C PRO A 154 3.27 -19.02 -0.66
N PRO A 155 2.49 -18.85 -1.78
CA PRO A 155 3.06 -19.01 -3.12
C PRO A 155 4.22 -18.09 -3.46
N ARG A 156 4.30 -16.91 -2.80
CA ARG A 156 5.35 -15.91 -3.03
C ARG A 156 5.90 -15.29 -1.74
N ALA A 157 5.74 -15.97 -0.60
CA ALA A 157 6.14 -15.47 0.73
C ALA A 157 7.60 -15.01 0.76
N GLU A 158 8.51 -15.80 0.19
CA GLU A 158 9.94 -15.45 0.16
C GLU A 158 10.23 -14.18 -0.66
N PHE A 159 9.57 -14.01 -1.81
CA PHE A 159 9.69 -12.80 -2.62
C PHE A 159 9.23 -11.58 -1.82
N PHE A 160 8.01 -11.63 -1.26
CA PHE A 160 7.47 -10.50 -0.51
C PHE A 160 8.21 -10.23 0.81
N GLY A 161 8.81 -11.25 1.41
CA GLY A 161 9.71 -11.07 2.56
C GLY A 161 10.95 -10.25 2.19
N ARG A 162 11.55 -10.48 1.02
CA ARG A 162 12.66 -9.65 0.52
C ARG A 162 12.19 -8.22 0.23
N GLU A 163 11.04 -8.05 -0.43
CA GLU A 163 10.48 -6.73 -0.71
C GLU A 163 10.16 -5.95 0.57
N LEU A 164 9.67 -6.64 1.62
CA LEU A 164 9.46 -6.03 2.93
C LEU A 164 10.78 -5.52 3.53
N THR A 165 11.85 -6.31 3.45
CA THR A 165 13.17 -5.89 3.91
C THR A 165 13.68 -4.70 3.10
N SER A 166 13.59 -4.74 1.77
CA SER A 166 13.97 -3.62 0.89
C SER A 166 13.17 -2.36 1.19
N PHE A 167 11.87 -2.49 1.48
CA PHE A 167 11.03 -1.36 1.88
C PHE A 167 11.52 -0.71 3.20
N LEU A 168 11.92 -1.51 4.18
CA LEU A 168 12.41 -0.99 5.45
C LEU A 168 13.76 -0.28 5.28
N LEU A 169 14.65 -0.81 4.43
CA LEU A 169 15.91 -0.16 4.09
C LEU A 169 15.68 1.15 3.34
N LEU A 170 14.87 1.13 2.29
CA LEU A 170 14.48 2.32 1.52
C LEU A 170 13.85 3.40 2.43
N SER A 171 12.98 3.00 3.36
CA SER A 171 12.35 3.93 4.30
C SER A 171 13.37 4.64 5.18
N ARG A 172 14.46 3.98 5.56
CA ARG A 172 15.55 4.57 6.33
C ARG A 172 16.44 5.48 5.47
N GLU A 173 16.79 5.05 4.27
CA GLU A 173 17.66 5.76 3.34
C GLU A 173 17.03 7.06 2.85
N GLU A 174 15.74 7.01 2.50
CA GLU A 174 14.99 8.13 1.92
C GLU A 174 14.16 8.91 2.96
N ALA A 175 14.30 8.58 4.26
CA ALA A 175 13.53 9.20 5.35
C ALA A 175 12.00 9.13 5.13
N VAL A 176 11.52 8.05 4.52
CA VAL A 176 10.08 7.80 4.32
C VAL A 176 9.50 7.17 5.58
N ASP A 177 8.40 7.69 6.08
CA ASP A 177 7.68 7.07 7.20
C ASP A 177 7.07 5.73 6.77
N PRO A 178 7.56 4.57 7.27
CA PRO A 178 7.05 3.26 6.89
C PRO A 178 5.59 3.03 7.31
N PHE A 179 5.08 3.81 8.26
CA PHE A 179 3.70 3.71 8.73
C PHE A 179 2.72 4.55 7.90
N ALA A 180 3.21 5.51 7.10
CA ALA A 180 2.40 6.40 6.28
C ALA A 180 2.49 6.12 4.78
N ALA A 181 3.54 5.42 4.32
CA ALA A 181 3.76 5.14 2.91
C ALA A 181 2.61 4.32 2.32
N LEU A 182 2.00 4.83 1.25
CA LEU A 182 0.91 4.19 0.54
C LEU A 182 1.37 3.63 -0.81
N GLY A 183 0.76 2.51 -1.22
CA GLY A 183 1.06 1.83 -2.46
C GLY A 183 -0.07 0.92 -2.94
N SER A 184 0.24 0.07 -3.91
CA SER A 184 -0.69 -0.94 -4.42
C SER A 184 -0.94 -2.07 -3.39
N TYR A 185 -1.92 -2.91 -3.67
CA TYR A 185 -2.16 -4.12 -2.87
C TYR A 185 -0.99 -5.12 -2.91
N ALA A 186 -0.11 -5.02 -3.89
CA ALA A 186 1.10 -5.85 -4.00
C ALA A 186 2.37 -5.17 -3.45
N GLY A 187 2.26 -3.98 -2.86
CA GLY A 187 3.39 -3.27 -2.27
C GLY A 187 4.19 -2.41 -3.24
N ALA A 188 3.78 -2.29 -4.52
CA ALA A 188 4.39 -1.34 -5.45
C ALA A 188 4.05 0.09 -5.05
N MET A 189 5.01 1.02 -5.17
CA MET A 189 4.89 2.36 -4.60
C MET A 189 5.38 3.47 -5.55
N GLY A 190 4.98 4.70 -5.21
CA GLY A 190 5.37 5.89 -5.95
C GLY A 190 4.68 6.04 -7.31
N ALA A 191 5.04 7.08 -8.04
CA ALA A 191 4.47 7.35 -9.37
C ALA A 191 4.77 6.25 -10.40
N PRO A 192 5.96 5.60 -10.40
CA PRO A 192 6.26 4.51 -11.34
C PRO A 192 5.75 3.13 -10.91
N GLN A 193 5.16 2.98 -9.73
CA GLN A 193 4.70 1.70 -9.17
C GLN A 193 5.80 0.63 -9.14
N PHE A 194 7.00 1.02 -8.72
CA PHE A 194 8.10 0.07 -8.55
C PHE A 194 7.97 -0.67 -7.22
N MET A 195 8.49 -1.91 -7.22
CA MET A 195 8.72 -2.63 -5.97
C MET A 195 9.89 -1.97 -5.22
N PRO A 196 9.96 -2.13 -3.89
CA PRO A 196 11.01 -1.51 -3.09
C PRO A 196 12.46 -1.93 -3.41
N SER A 197 12.64 -3.10 -4.03
CA SER A 197 13.98 -3.63 -4.40
C SER A 197 14.59 -2.98 -5.62
#